data_c90ec1023cdace1860aaf4e6995cd41f
#
_entry.id   c90ec1023cdace1860aaf4e6995cd41f
#
_cell.length_a   1.000
_cell.length_b   1.000
_cell.length_c   1.000
_cell.angle_alpha   90.00
_cell.angle_beta   90.00
_cell.angle_gamma   90.00
#
_symmetry.space_group_name_H-M   'P 1'
#
loop_
_entity.id
_entity.type
_entity.pdbx_description
1 polymer ?
#
loop_
_entity_poly.entity_id
_entity_poly.type
_entity_poly.pdbx_seq_one_letter_code
_entity_poly.pdbx_strand_id
1 'polypeptide(L)'
;IAKALNTADYYYNIGLEKAQMHDLSGAEIYLKKALNYNKSHKNARNLLGLVYNEMGEGGKAYIQWKISAKLSSVEENVANLYIRQMEEHPAVFEEINETAKKYNTALSYAKQGSDDLAMIQVKKVLSITPNFVNAHLLFALLHMRAGDNVSAQTDLNNALAIDRYNTTARKYLNEMGENPDTVPEKRPADALKPDNENLRNVRPVDHYEDPNKETWKQFVYMLIGLAIGVVAMFVLVIPS
;
A
#
# COMPACT_ATOMS: atom_id res chain seq x y z
N ILE A 1 26.25 13.47 -0.38
CA ILE A 1 25.32 13.04 -1.45
C ILE A 1 25.64 11.59 -1.84
N ALA A 2 26.85 11.25 -2.32
CA ALA A 2 27.20 9.88 -2.74
C ALA A 2 26.92 8.83 -1.66
N LYS A 3 27.28 9.10 -0.38
CA LYS A 3 27.01 8.19 0.75
C LYS A 3 25.49 7.94 0.95
N ALA A 4 24.65 8.94 0.77
CA ALA A 4 23.20 8.80 0.91
C ALA A 4 22.61 7.96 -0.24
N LEU A 5 23.11 8.11 -1.46
CA LEU A 5 22.69 7.31 -2.61
C LEU A 5 23.05 5.84 -2.41
N ASN A 6 24.30 5.54 -2.03
CA ASN A 6 24.71 4.16 -1.72
C ASN A 6 23.88 3.55 -0.58
N THR A 7 23.47 4.35 0.40
CA THR A 7 22.61 3.88 1.50
C THR A 7 21.19 3.61 0.99
N ALA A 8 20.66 4.44 0.07
CA ALA A 8 19.36 4.20 -0.55
C ALA A 8 19.35 2.90 -1.35
N ASP A 9 20.39 2.66 -2.17
CA ASP A 9 20.54 1.43 -2.96
C ASP A 9 20.66 0.19 -2.07
N TYR A 10 21.40 0.30 -0.95
CA TYR A 10 21.50 -0.77 0.04
C TYR A 10 20.12 -1.16 0.60
N TYR A 11 19.32 -0.19 1.04
CA TYR A 11 17.98 -0.47 1.56
C TYR A 11 17.02 -0.94 0.46
N TYR A 12 17.16 -0.45 -0.77
CA TYR A 12 16.41 -0.95 -1.92
C TYR A 12 16.67 -2.44 -2.15
N ASN A 13 17.93 -2.87 -2.15
CA ASN A 13 18.30 -4.27 -2.37
C ASN A 13 17.73 -5.18 -1.28
N ILE A 14 17.76 -4.76 0.00
CA ILE A 14 17.10 -5.50 1.07
C ILE A 14 15.59 -5.57 0.82
N GLY A 15 14.95 -4.46 0.45
CA GLY A 15 13.52 -4.43 0.13
C GLY A 15 13.16 -5.36 -1.03
N LEU A 16 14.02 -5.43 -2.05
CA LEU A 16 13.85 -6.34 -3.19
C LEU A 16 13.95 -7.81 -2.76
N GLU A 17 14.95 -8.16 -1.96
CA GLU A 17 15.10 -9.52 -1.41
C GLU A 17 13.87 -9.91 -0.59
N LYS A 18 13.39 -9.02 0.28
CA LYS A 18 12.18 -9.23 1.07
C LYS A 18 10.95 -9.46 0.20
N ALA A 19 10.75 -8.65 -0.84
CA ALA A 19 9.64 -8.82 -1.78
C ALA A 19 9.71 -10.18 -2.51
N GLN A 20 10.90 -10.61 -2.93
CA GLN A 20 11.11 -11.92 -3.57
C GLN A 20 10.78 -13.09 -2.64
N MET A 21 10.96 -12.90 -1.32
CA MET A 21 10.60 -13.89 -0.29
C MET A 21 9.13 -13.82 0.13
N HIS A 22 8.30 -12.99 -0.50
CA HIS A 22 6.93 -12.67 -0.06
C HIS A 22 6.84 -12.10 1.37
N ASP A 23 7.90 -11.45 1.85
CA ASP A 23 7.91 -10.62 3.05
C ASP A 23 7.51 -9.18 2.64
N LEU A 24 6.23 -9.00 2.30
CA LEU A 24 5.75 -7.75 1.71
C LEU A 24 5.80 -6.59 2.70
N SER A 25 5.44 -6.82 3.94
CA SER A 25 5.54 -5.82 5.02
C SER A 25 7.00 -5.47 5.33
N GLY A 26 7.90 -6.44 5.32
CA GLY A 26 9.34 -6.20 5.42
C GLY A 26 9.86 -5.40 4.23
N ALA A 27 9.47 -5.76 3.01
CA ALA A 27 9.81 -5.02 1.80
C ALA A 27 9.36 -3.55 1.87
N GLU A 28 8.11 -3.30 2.29
CA GLU A 28 7.57 -1.94 2.50
C GLU A 28 8.48 -1.11 3.42
N ILE A 29 8.88 -1.68 4.56
CA ILE A 29 9.74 -0.98 5.53
C ILE A 29 11.08 -0.55 4.90
N TYR A 30 11.75 -1.47 4.20
CA TYR A 30 13.06 -1.20 3.63
C TYR A 30 13.00 -0.29 2.40
N LEU A 31 11.97 -0.43 1.56
CA LEU A 31 11.74 0.47 0.43
C LEU A 31 11.43 1.90 0.88
N LYS A 32 10.65 2.07 1.94
CA LYS A 32 10.44 3.38 2.57
C LYS A 32 11.74 3.96 3.15
N LYS A 33 12.60 3.14 3.75
CA LYS A 33 13.94 3.59 4.18
C LYS A 33 14.78 4.05 2.99
N ALA A 34 14.80 3.30 1.89
CA ALA A 34 15.48 3.72 0.67
C ALA A 34 15.01 5.10 0.18
N LEU A 35 13.69 5.31 0.15
CA LEU A 35 13.06 6.57 -0.25
C LEU A 35 13.30 7.72 0.74
N ASN A 36 13.58 7.44 2.02
CA ASN A 36 13.98 8.47 2.98
C ASN A 36 15.38 9.01 2.68
N TYR A 37 16.30 8.17 2.18
CA TYR A 37 17.64 8.58 1.78
C TYR A 37 17.70 9.17 0.38
N ASN A 38 16.86 8.67 -0.54
CA ASN A 38 16.74 9.17 -1.90
C ASN A 38 15.29 9.18 -2.36
N LYS A 39 14.61 10.31 -2.24
CA LYS A 39 13.20 10.48 -2.64
C LYS A 39 12.98 10.27 -4.14
N SER A 40 14.01 10.42 -4.95
CA SER A 40 13.97 10.26 -6.42
C SER A 40 14.37 8.85 -6.87
N HIS A 41 14.48 7.88 -5.96
CA HIS A 41 14.82 6.50 -6.29
C HIS A 41 13.66 5.80 -7.00
N LYS A 42 13.65 5.85 -8.33
CA LYS A 42 12.56 5.32 -9.18
C LYS A 42 12.28 3.85 -8.93
N ASN A 43 13.33 3.02 -8.87
CA ASN A 43 13.18 1.58 -8.68
C ASN A 43 12.55 1.23 -7.33
N ALA A 44 12.92 1.94 -6.26
CA ALA A 44 12.30 1.75 -4.95
C ALA A 44 10.81 2.13 -4.98
N ARG A 45 10.42 3.20 -5.72
CA ARG A 45 9.01 3.56 -5.88
C ARG A 45 8.24 2.54 -6.71
N ASN A 46 8.82 2.08 -7.81
CA ASN A 46 8.20 1.08 -8.67
C ASN A 46 7.93 -0.20 -7.90
N LEU A 47 8.94 -0.69 -7.18
CA LEU A 47 8.82 -1.89 -6.36
C LEU A 47 7.85 -1.70 -5.19
N LEU A 48 7.87 -0.53 -4.53
CA LEU A 48 6.92 -0.22 -3.46
C LEU A 48 5.47 -0.20 -3.97
N GLY A 49 5.26 0.30 -5.19
CA GLY A 49 3.97 0.22 -5.86
C GLY A 49 3.51 -1.22 -6.07
N LEU A 50 4.41 -2.11 -6.53
CA LEU A 50 4.11 -3.54 -6.69
C LEU A 50 3.77 -4.20 -5.35
N VAL A 51 4.57 -3.94 -4.32
CA VAL A 51 4.32 -4.45 -2.96
C VAL A 51 2.94 -4.04 -2.46
N TYR A 52 2.56 -2.77 -2.61
CA TYR A 52 1.22 -2.31 -2.23
C TYR A 52 0.11 -2.98 -3.04
N ASN A 53 0.33 -3.16 -4.35
CA ASN A 53 -0.66 -3.83 -5.20
C ASN A 53 -0.88 -5.29 -4.80
N GLU A 54 0.19 -6.02 -4.49
CA GLU A 54 0.10 -7.39 -3.97
C GLU A 54 -0.60 -7.47 -2.61
N MET A 55 -0.42 -6.47 -1.76
CA MET A 55 -1.11 -6.36 -0.47
C MET A 55 -2.57 -5.89 -0.57
N GLY A 56 -3.10 -5.67 -1.78
CA GLY A 56 -4.46 -5.16 -2.01
C GLY A 56 -4.62 -3.66 -1.77
N GLU A 57 -3.52 -2.91 -1.69
CA GLU A 57 -3.50 -1.47 -1.45
C GLU A 57 -3.36 -0.68 -2.77
N GLY A 58 -4.21 -0.96 -3.76
CA GLY A 58 -4.13 -0.42 -5.12
C GLY A 58 -4.02 1.11 -5.20
N GLY A 59 -4.67 1.84 -4.30
CA GLY A 59 -4.56 3.31 -4.23
C GLY A 59 -3.14 3.79 -3.86
N LYS A 60 -2.49 3.11 -2.90
CA LYS A 60 -1.10 3.42 -2.55
C LYS A 60 -0.15 3.04 -3.69
N ALA A 61 -0.39 1.90 -4.36
CA ALA A 61 0.36 1.46 -5.52
C ALA A 61 0.35 2.52 -6.62
N TYR A 62 -0.84 2.96 -7.02
CA TYR A 62 -1.01 3.98 -8.05
C TYR A 62 -0.27 5.28 -7.73
N ILE A 63 -0.33 5.74 -6.47
CA ILE A 63 0.39 6.95 -6.03
C ILE A 63 1.90 6.78 -6.22
N GLN A 64 2.48 5.64 -5.83
CA GLN A 64 3.92 5.41 -6.00
C GLN A 64 4.32 5.40 -7.48
N TRP A 65 3.55 4.76 -8.34
CA TRP A 65 3.80 4.73 -9.78
C TRP A 65 3.66 6.12 -10.42
N LYS A 66 2.62 6.91 -10.05
CA LYS A 66 2.46 8.29 -10.54
C LYS A 66 3.62 9.19 -10.13
N ILE A 67 4.14 9.04 -8.90
CA ILE A 67 5.33 9.78 -8.47
C ILE A 67 6.56 9.31 -9.27
N SER A 68 6.74 7.99 -9.45
CA SER A 68 7.86 7.45 -10.22
C SER A 68 7.85 7.94 -11.67
N ALA A 69 6.69 7.93 -12.31
CA ALA A 69 6.52 8.40 -13.69
C ALA A 69 6.91 9.88 -13.86
N LYS A 70 6.62 10.73 -12.86
CA LYS A 70 7.01 12.14 -12.87
C LYS A 70 8.52 12.37 -12.69
N LEU A 71 9.24 11.42 -12.11
CA LEU A 71 10.68 11.52 -11.90
C LEU A 71 11.49 11.17 -13.16
N SER A 72 10.85 10.69 -14.21
CA SER A 72 11.50 10.27 -15.44
C SER A 72 10.74 10.80 -16.64
N SER A 73 11.45 11.51 -17.52
CA SER A 73 10.95 11.89 -18.86
C SER A 73 11.01 10.72 -19.86
N VAL A 74 11.46 9.54 -19.43
CA VAL A 74 11.73 8.40 -20.32
C VAL A 74 10.49 7.52 -20.42
N GLU A 75 10.05 7.23 -21.65
CA GLU A 75 8.93 6.32 -21.96
C GLU A 75 9.11 4.90 -21.38
N GLU A 76 10.35 4.51 -21.08
CA GLU A 76 10.73 3.19 -20.57
C GLU A 76 10.50 2.96 -19.06
N ASN A 77 9.89 3.92 -18.34
CA ASN A 77 9.60 3.68 -16.92
C ASN A 77 8.47 2.67 -16.77
N VAL A 78 8.78 1.52 -16.14
CA VAL A 78 7.82 0.43 -15.86
C VAL A 78 6.55 0.96 -15.15
N ALA A 79 6.65 2.01 -14.36
CA ALA A 79 5.48 2.66 -13.74
C ALA A 79 4.42 3.08 -14.77
N ASN A 80 4.83 3.52 -15.97
CA ASN A 80 3.89 3.93 -17.02
C ASN A 80 3.04 2.76 -17.53
N LEU A 81 3.59 1.55 -17.55
CA LEU A 81 2.84 0.35 -17.91
C LEU A 81 1.72 0.08 -16.88
N TYR A 82 2.05 0.07 -15.59
CA TYR A 82 1.07 -0.18 -14.53
C TYR A 82 0.00 0.93 -14.45
N ILE A 83 0.41 2.19 -14.61
CA ILE A 83 -0.53 3.33 -14.68
C ILE A 83 -1.50 3.14 -15.84
N ARG A 84 -0.99 2.82 -17.03
CA ARG A 84 -1.81 2.61 -18.23
C ARG A 84 -2.80 1.47 -18.03
N GLN A 85 -2.35 0.33 -17.51
CA GLN A 85 -3.22 -0.81 -17.21
C GLN A 85 -4.37 -0.43 -16.27
N MET A 86 -4.10 0.40 -15.26
CA MET A 86 -5.16 0.86 -14.35
C MET A 86 -6.08 1.90 -15.01
N GLU A 87 -5.53 2.82 -15.81
CA GLU A 87 -6.30 3.89 -16.48
C GLU A 87 -7.15 3.38 -17.64
N GLU A 88 -6.75 2.31 -18.32
CA GLU A 88 -7.53 1.63 -19.36
C GLU A 88 -8.77 0.89 -18.81
N HIS A 89 -8.82 0.65 -17.49
CA HIS A 89 -9.90 -0.04 -16.81
C HIS A 89 -10.53 0.85 -15.73
N PRO A 90 -11.44 1.78 -16.05
CA PRO A 90 -12.06 2.70 -15.08
C PRO A 90 -12.72 2.01 -13.89
N ALA A 91 -13.23 0.78 -14.06
CA ALA A 91 -13.79 -0.04 -12.98
C ALA A 91 -12.78 -0.31 -11.86
N VAL A 92 -11.48 -0.41 -12.18
CA VAL A 92 -10.41 -0.63 -11.18
C VAL A 92 -10.32 0.53 -10.20
N PHE A 93 -10.46 1.78 -10.67
CA PHE A 93 -10.46 2.94 -9.77
C PHE A 93 -11.70 2.97 -8.88
N GLU A 94 -12.85 2.57 -9.40
CA GLU A 94 -14.07 2.48 -8.60
C GLU A 94 -13.91 1.40 -7.52
N GLU A 95 -13.40 0.23 -7.85
CA GLU A 95 -13.09 -0.86 -6.90
C GLU A 95 -12.09 -0.40 -5.82
N ILE A 96 -11.01 0.30 -6.17
CA ILE A 96 -10.04 0.86 -5.23
C ILE A 96 -10.72 1.84 -4.28
N ASN A 97 -11.54 2.76 -4.79
CA ASN A 97 -12.24 3.75 -4.00
C ASN A 97 -13.28 3.10 -3.07
N GLU A 98 -14.05 2.13 -3.60
CA GLU A 98 -15.01 1.37 -2.82
C GLU A 98 -14.34 0.58 -1.69
N THR A 99 -13.24 -0.13 -2.01
CA THR A 99 -12.44 -0.86 -1.03
C THR A 99 -11.96 0.05 0.08
N ALA A 100 -11.33 1.18 -0.27
CA ALA A 100 -10.83 2.14 0.71
C ALA A 100 -11.96 2.72 1.58
N LYS A 101 -13.09 3.11 0.99
CA LYS A 101 -14.26 3.65 1.71
C LYS A 101 -14.84 2.62 2.68
N LYS A 102 -15.08 1.39 2.21
CA LYS A 102 -15.64 0.32 3.04
C LYS A 102 -14.70 -0.07 4.16
N TYR A 103 -13.40 -0.16 3.88
CA TYR A 103 -12.39 -0.47 4.90
C TYR A 103 -12.30 0.61 5.99
N ASN A 104 -12.29 1.88 5.61
CA ASN A 104 -12.32 2.98 6.57
C ASN A 104 -13.61 2.98 7.42
N THR A 105 -14.74 2.63 6.82
CA THR A 105 -16.01 2.47 7.53
C THR A 105 -15.93 1.30 8.52
N ALA A 106 -15.35 0.16 8.12
CA ALA A 106 -15.11 -0.99 9.00
C ALA A 106 -14.23 -0.61 10.21
N LEU A 107 -13.12 0.11 9.96
CA LEU A 107 -12.25 0.61 11.04
C LEU A 107 -13.01 1.55 12.00
N SER A 108 -13.89 2.41 11.48
CA SER A 108 -14.70 3.29 12.31
C SER A 108 -15.65 2.50 13.20
N TYR A 109 -16.36 1.52 12.65
CA TYR A 109 -17.25 0.64 13.44
C TYR A 109 -16.48 -0.18 14.48
N ALA A 110 -15.34 -0.76 14.12
CA ALA A 110 -14.50 -1.51 15.05
C ALA A 110 -14.00 -0.66 16.23
N LYS A 111 -13.64 0.60 15.98
CA LYS A 111 -13.24 1.57 17.00
C LYS A 111 -14.40 1.97 17.94
N GLN A 112 -15.64 1.95 17.43
CA GLN A 112 -16.86 2.25 18.20
C GLN A 112 -17.40 1.02 18.95
N GLY A 113 -16.77 -0.15 18.80
CA GLY A 113 -17.26 -1.41 19.38
C GLY A 113 -18.45 -2.03 18.65
N SER A 114 -18.80 -1.52 17.47
CA SER A 114 -19.86 -2.07 16.62
C SER A 114 -19.29 -3.17 15.71
N ASP A 115 -18.88 -4.27 16.33
CA ASP A 115 -18.11 -5.35 15.68
C ASP A 115 -18.89 -6.02 14.56
N ASP A 116 -20.17 -6.30 14.72
CA ASP A 116 -21.02 -6.88 13.69
C ASP A 116 -21.08 -6.02 12.42
N LEU A 117 -21.22 -4.70 12.59
CA LEU A 117 -21.20 -3.77 11.46
C LEU A 117 -19.82 -3.69 10.81
N ALA A 118 -18.76 -3.75 11.60
CA ALA A 118 -17.39 -3.81 11.11
C ALA A 118 -17.17 -5.08 10.27
N MET A 119 -17.58 -6.25 10.76
CA MET A 119 -17.48 -7.55 10.06
C MET A 119 -18.20 -7.51 8.71
N ILE A 120 -19.42 -6.94 8.66
CA ILE A 120 -20.17 -6.79 7.41
C ILE A 120 -19.38 -5.96 6.39
N GLN A 121 -18.76 -4.87 6.82
CA GLN A 121 -17.96 -4.03 5.92
C GLN A 121 -16.67 -4.73 5.47
N VAL A 122 -15.95 -5.39 6.39
CA VAL A 122 -14.73 -6.16 6.04
C VAL A 122 -15.05 -7.25 5.03
N LYS A 123 -16.16 -7.97 5.21
CA LYS A 123 -16.60 -9.01 4.26
C LYS A 123 -16.85 -8.42 2.86
N LYS A 124 -17.44 -7.22 2.78
CA LYS A 124 -17.61 -6.51 1.50
C LYS A 124 -16.27 -6.07 0.91
N VAL A 125 -15.31 -5.64 1.73
CA VAL A 125 -13.95 -5.31 1.28
C VAL A 125 -13.29 -6.54 0.67
N LEU A 126 -13.29 -7.67 1.36
CA LEU A 126 -12.65 -8.90 0.89
C LEU A 126 -13.36 -9.53 -0.32
N SER A 127 -14.64 -9.23 -0.56
CA SER A 127 -15.32 -9.64 -1.79
C SER A 127 -14.90 -8.83 -3.02
N ILE A 128 -14.42 -7.59 -2.84
CA ILE A 128 -13.90 -6.72 -3.90
C ILE A 128 -12.39 -6.95 -4.07
N THR A 129 -11.66 -6.97 -2.97
CA THR A 129 -10.19 -7.07 -2.94
C THR A 129 -9.78 -8.23 -2.02
N PRO A 130 -9.78 -9.48 -2.53
CA PRO A 130 -9.50 -10.68 -1.72
C PRO A 130 -8.08 -10.75 -1.15
N ASN A 131 -7.14 -10.02 -1.75
CA ASN A 131 -5.73 -9.95 -1.31
C ASN A 131 -5.44 -8.78 -0.36
N PHE A 132 -6.47 -8.12 0.21
CA PHE A 132 -6.24 -7.00 1.11
C PHE A 132 -5.80 -7.48 2.50
N VAL A 133 -4.48 -7.53 2.73
CA VAL A 133 -3.85 -8.03 3.96
C VAL A 133 -4.43 -7.37 5.21
N ASN A 134 -4.54 -6.04 5.23
CA ASN A 134 -5.06 -5.31 6.39
C ASN A 134 -6.53 -5.62 6.68
N ALA A 135 -7.34 -5.98 5.67
CA ALA A 135 -8.71 -6.40 5.87
C ALA A 135 -8.80 -7.79 6.52
N HIS A 136 -7.95 -8.74 6.10
CA HIS A 136 -7.83 -10.03 6.77
C HIS A 136 -7.40 -9.88 8.22
N LEU A 137 -6.39 -9.04 8.51
CA LEU A 137 -5.95 -8.79 9.89
C LEU A 137 -7.06 -8.17 10.74
N LEU A 138 -7.81 -7.20 10.21
CA LEU A 138 -8.95 -6.62 10.92
C LEU A 138 -10.05 -7.64 11.15
N PHE A 139 -10.35 -8.49 10.16
CA PHE A 139 -11.38 -9.53 10.28
C PHE A 139 -11.01 -10.55 11.33
N ALA A 140 -9.76 -11.00 11.33
CA ALA A 140 -9.25 -11.89 12.36
C ALA A 140 -9.40 -11.30 13.78
N LEU A 141 -9.05 -10.02 13.97
CA LEU A 141 -9.24 -9.34 15.25
C LEU A 141 -10.71 -9.30 15.69
N LEU A 142 -11.62 -9.04 14.77
CA LEU A 142 -13.06 -9.01 15.04
C LEU A 142 -13.56 -10.41 15.43
N HIS A 143 -13.12 -11.47 14.73
CA HIS A 143 -13.45 -12.87 15.08
C HIS A 143 -12.86 -13.25 16.44
N MET A 144 -11.63 -12.87 16.77
CA MET A 144 -11.04 -13.10 18.10
C MET A 144 -11.86 -12.41 19.21
N ARG A 145 -12.32 -11.18 19.00
CA ARG A 145 -13.19 -10.46 19.95
C ARG A 145 -14.55 -11.14 20.13
N ALA A 146 -15.06 -11.77 19.08
CA ALA A 146 -16.31 -12.56 19.13
C ALA A 146 -16.11 -13.98 19.71
N GLY A 147 -14.87 -14.38 20.04
CA GLY A 147 -14.54 -15.72 20.52
C GLY A 147 -14.50 -16.79 19.43
N ASP A 148 -14.60 -16.41 18.15
CA ASP A 148 -14.52 -17.32 17.00
C ASP A 148 -13.05 -17.50 16.56
N ASN A 149 -12.34 -18.33 17.30
CA ASN A 149 -10.92 -18.59 17.04
C ASN A 149 -10.68 -19.30 15.70
N VAL A 150 -11.62 -20.11 15.23
CA VAL A 150 -11.48 -20.86 13.97
C VAL A 150 -11.51 -19.93 12.77
N SER A 151 -12.46 -19.01 12.73
CA SER A 151 -12.52 -17.98 11.68
C SER A 151 -11.34 -17.03 11.77
N ALA A 152 -10.94 -16.62 12.98
CA ALA A 152 -9.77 -15.77 13.19
C ALA A 152 -8.49 -16.41 12.63
N GLN A 153 -8.24 -17.70 12.93
CA GLN A 153 -7.11 -18.46 12.39
C GLN A 153 -7.14 -18.50 10.85
N THR A 154 -8.32 -18.72 10.29
CA THR A 154 -8.50 -18.76 8.82
C THR A 154 -8.09 -17.40 8.20
N ASP A 155 -8.53 -16.28 8.76
CA ASP A 155 -8.19 -14.96 8.26
C ASP A 155 -6.71 -14.62 8.43
N LEU A 156 -6.09 -15.01 9.55
CA LEU A 156 -4.65 -14.85 9.76
C LEU A 156 -3.85 -15.67 8.75
N ASN A 157 -4.28 -16.89 8.45
CA ASN A 157 -3.65 -17.72 7.43
C ASN A 157 -3.80 -17.12 6.02
N ASN A 158 -4.95 -16.53 5.71
CA ASN A 158 -5.15 -15.81 4.46
C ASN A 158 -4.21 -14.59 4.35
N ALA A 159 -4.01 -13.84 5.43
CA ALA A 159 -3.04 -12.75 5.47
C ALA A 159 -1.61 -13.26 5.23
N LEU A 160 -1.21 -14.39 5.85
CA LEU A 160 0.11 -14.99 5.66
C LEU A 160 0.32 -15.63 4.29
N ALA A 161 -0.76 -16.07 3.63
CA ALA A 161 -0.67 -16.56 2.24
C ALA A 161 -0.28 -15.45 1.25
N ILE A 162 -0.56 -14.18 1.59
CA ILE A 162 -0.22 -13.00 0.80
C ILE A 162 1.12 -12.41 1.27
N ASP A 163 1.24 -12.12 2.56
CA ASP A 163 2.42 -11.55 3.22
C ASP A 163 2.98 -12.56 4.24
N ARG A 164 3.83 -13.45 3.76
CA ARG A 164 4.31 -14.66 4.47
C ARG A 164 4.92 -14.38 5.84
N TYR A 165 5.55 -13.25 6.00
CA TYR A 165 6.25 -12.87 7.23
C TYR A 165 5.56 -11.74 7.98
N ASN A 166 4.26 -11.52 7.72
CA ASN A 166 3.49 -10.49 8.42
C ASN A 166 3.58 -10.67 9.94
N THR A 167 4.24 -9.74 10.60
CA THR A 167 4.54 -9.84 12.04
C THR A 167 3.27 -9.82 12.90
N THR A 168 2.24 -9.11 12.47
CA THR A 168 0.95 -9.03 13.18
C THR A 168 0.20 -10.36 13.12
N ALA A 169 0.08 -10.94 11.92
CA ALA A 169 -0.58 -12.24 11.76
C ALA A 169 0.15 -13.34 12.54
N ARG A 170 1.48 -13.39 12.44
CA ARG A 170 2.31 -14.36 13.16
C ARG A 170 2.18 -14.22 14.68
N LYS A 171 2.15 -12.98 15.17
CA LYS A 171 1.96 -12.69 16.59
C LYS A 171 0.62 -13.24 17.09
N TYR A 172 -0.47 -12.96 16.40
CA TYR A 172 -1.81 -13.43 16.82
C TYR A 172 -1.96 -14.94 16.73
N LEU A 173 -1.41 -15.60 15.70
CA LEU A 173 -1.39 -17.06 15.64
C LEU A 173 -0.64 -17.67 16.84
N ASN A 174 0.54 -17.14 17.18
CA ASN A 174 1.29 -17.58 18.34
C ASN A 174 0.51 -17.37 19.66
N GLU A 175 -0.18 -16.24 19.81
CA GLU A 175 -1.06 -15.99 20.98
C GLU A 175 -2.22 -16.98 21.09
N MET A 176 -2.70 -17.50 19.95
CA MET A 176 -3.72 -18.55 19.87
C MET A 176 -3.15 -19.96 20.06
N GLY A 177 -1.82 -20.12 20.23
CA GLY A 177 -1.15 -21.40 20.35
C GLY A 177 -0.93 -22.15 19.03
N GLU A 178 -1.08 -21.46 17.89
CA GLU A 178 -0.92 -22.00 16.55
C GLU A 178 0.49 -21.73 15.99
N ASN A 179 0.99 -22.66 15.17
CA ASN A 179 2.29 -22.49 14.51
C ASN A 179 2.13 -21.76 13.17
N PRO A 180 2.63 -20.50 13.03
CA PRO A 180 2.52 -19.75 11.80
C PRO A 180 3.35 -20.31 10.62
N ASP A 181 4.25 -21.26 10.85
CA ASP A 181 5.07 -21.87 9.80
C ASP A 181 4.37 -23.03 9.09
N THR A 182 3.19 -23.46 9.57
CA THR A 182 2.39 -24.52 8.95
C THR A 182 1.44 -24.02 7.85
N VAL A 183 1.43 -22.72 7.58
CA VAL A 183 0.54 -22.12 6.55
C VAL A 183 0.95 -22.63 5.17
N PRO A 184 0.04 -23.28 4.41
CA PRO A 184 0.34 -23.75 3.07
C PRO A 184 0.67 -22.57 2.15
N GLU A 185 1.68 -22.74 1.30
CA GLU A 185 2.01 -21.80 0.24
C GLU A 185 0.92 -21.79 -0.85
N LYS A 186 -0.23 -21.18 -0.57
CA LYS A 186 -1.22 -20.87 -1.60
C LYS A 186 -0.83 -19.57 -2.27
N ARG A 187 -0.17 -19.69 -3.42
CA ARG A 187 -0.11 -18.54 -4.35
C ARG A 187 -1.54 -18.26 -4.79
N PRO A 188 -2.05 -17.02 -4.65
CA PRO A 188 -3.24 -16.65 -5.39
C PRO A 188 -2.90 -16.87 -6.88
N ALA A 189 -3.58 -17.81 -7.52
CA ALA A 189 -3.51 -17.93 -8.95
C ALA A 189 -4.01 -16.58 -9.50
N ASP A 190 -3.22 -15.96 -10.40
CA ASP A 190 -3.57 -14.79 -11.19
C ASP A 190 -3.54 -13.38 -10.56
N ALA A 191 -2.80 -13.13 -9.51
CA ALA A 191 -2.25 -11.77 -9.34
C ALA A 191 -1.31 -11.51 -10.51
N LEU A 192 -1.57 -10.44 -11.28
CA LEU A 192 -0.78 -9.96 -12.42
C LEU A 192 0.69 -10.34 -12.23
N LYS A 193 1.15 -11.38 -12.94
CA LYS A 193 2.56 -11.74 -12.97
C LYS A 193 3.28 -10.60 -13.67
N PRO A 194 4.03 -9.73 -12.97
CA PRO A 194 5.04 -8.98 -13.67
C PRO A 194 6.04 -10.03 -14.15
N ASP A 195 6.34 -10.02 -15.43
CA ASP A 195 7.45 -10.81 -15.96
C ASP A 195 8.66 -10.58 -15.08
N ASN A 196 9.11 -11.62 -14.35
CA ASN A 196 10.25 -11.57 -13.43
C ASN A 196 11.56 -11.14 -14.11
N GLU A 197 11.60 -11.11 -15.44
CA GLU A 197 12.72 -10.58 -16.23
C GLU A 197 12.89 -9.07 -16.06
N ASN A 198 11.80 -8.30 -15.89
CA ASN A 198 11.88 -6.84 -15.73
C ASN A 198 12.42 -6.40 -14.37
N LEU A 199 12.29 -7.23 -13.32
CA LEU A 199 12.88 -6.95 -12.02
C LEU A 199 14.40 -7.22 -11.99
N ARG A 200 14.91 -8.14 -12.83
CA ARG A 200 16.35 -8.45 -12.94
C ARG A 200 17.13 -7.42 -13.73
N ASN A 201 16.47 -6.63 -14.59
CA ASN A 201 17.12 -5.68 -15.49
C ASN A 201 17.06 -4.23 -15.01
N VAL A 202 16.68 -3.99 -13.76
CA VAL A 202 16.69 -2.63 -13.18
C VAL A 202 18.13 -2.27 -12.85
N ARG A 203 18.83 -1.65 -13.82
CA ARG A 203 20.18 -1.11 -13.63
C ARG A 203 20.16 0.10 -12.71
N PRO A 204 21.22 0.32 -11.89
CA PRO A 204 21.37 1.58 -11.15
C PRO A 204 21.37 2.74 -12.14
N VAL A 205 20.52 3.73 -11.91
CA VAL A 205 20.43 4.92 -12.75
C VAL A 205 21.30 6.01 -12.19
N ASP A 206 22.13 6.61 -13.06
CA ASP A 206 22.97 7.74 -12.77
C ASP A 206 22.18 8.99 -12.35
N HIS A 207 22.84 9.86 -11.61
CA HIS A 207 22.41 11.08 -10.96
C HIS A 207 21.27 11.88 -11.63
N TYR A 208 20.29 12.30 -10.81
CA TYR A 208 19.33 13.34 -11.16
C TYR A 208 19.28 14.43 -10.07
N GLU A 209 19.38 15.69 -10.48
CA GLU A 209 19.15 16.85 -9.63
C GLU A 209 17.64 17.17 -9.60
N ASP A 210 17.10 17.42 -8.41
CA ASP A 210 15.68 17.66 -8.16
C ASP A 210 15.27 19.10 -8.53
N PRO A 211 14.45 19.34 -9.58
CA PRO A 211 13.99 20.66 -9.93
C PRO A 211 12.77 21.14 -9.12
N ASN A 212 12.26 20.38 -8.15
CA ASN A 212 10.91 20.61 -7.63
C ASN A 212 10.81 20.92 -6.13
N LYS A 213 11.80 21.62 -5.56
CA LYS A 213 11.72 22.15 -4.19
C LYS A 213 10.61 23.19 -4.00
N GLU A 214 10.04 23.71 -5.09
CA GLU A 214 9.06 24.83 -5.06
C GLU A 214 7.59 24.40 -5.13
N THR A 215 7.28 23.23 -5.70
CA THR A 215 5.87 22.81 -5.89
C THR A 215 5.13 22.50 -4.58
N TRP A 216 5.83 22.06 -3.54
CA TRP A 216 5.24 21.87 -2.21
C TRP A 216 4.74 23.20 -1.63
N LYS A 217 5.52 24.27 -1.78
CA LYS A 217 5.12 25.61 -1.30
C LYS A 217 3.87 26.11 -2.03
N GLN A 218 3.80 25.93 -3.35
CA GLN A 218 2.62 26.30 -4.14
C GLN A 218 1.37 25.53 -3.72
N PHE A 219 1.51 24.23 -3.38
CA PHE A 219 0.39 23.43 -2.89
C PHE A 219 -0.10 23.89 -1.51
N VAL A 220 0.82 24.26 -0.61
CA VAL A 220 0.49 24.84 0.70
C VAL A 220 -0.18 26.20 0.56
N TYR A 221 0.29 27.07 -0.33
CA TYR A 221 -0.34 28.37 -0.59
C TYR A 221 -1.74 28.21 -1.20
N MET A 222 -1.96 27.24 -2.06
CA MET A 222 -3.29 26.93 -2.60
C MET A 222 -4.27 26.48 -1.53
N LEU A 223 -3.84 25.63 -0.59
CA LEU A 223 -4.66 25.21 0.56
C LEU A 223 -4.96 26.34 1.52
N ILE A 224 -3.99 27.22 1.80
CA ILE A 224 -4.17 28.42 2.62
C ILE A 224 -5.16 29.37 1.94
N GLY A 225 -5.02 29.62 0.64
CA GLY A 225 -5.94 30.45 -0.13
C GLY A 225 -7.37 29.93 -0.13
N LEU A 226 -7.54 28.61 -0.23
CA LEU A 226 -8.85 27.97 -0.17
C LEU A 226 -9.49 28.09 1.24
N ALA A 227 -8.69 27.95 2.29
CA ALA A 227 -9.15 28.13 3.68
C ALA A 227 -9.57 29.60 3.95
N ILE A 228 -8.80 30.58 3.47
CA ILE A 228 -9.13 32.00 3.60
C ILE A 228 -10.39 32.34 2.79
N GLY A 229 -10.55 31.77 1.59
CA GLY A 229 -11.71 31.96 0.74
C GLY A 229 -13.01 31.45 1.40
N VAL A 230 -12.95 30.28 2.05
CA VAL A 230 -14.08 29.71 2.81
C VAL A 230 -14.45 30.60 4.00
N VAL A 231 -13.46 31.09 4.77
CA VAL A 231 -13.71 31.99 5.90
C VAL A 231 -14.30 33.32 5.43
N ALA A 232 -13.78 33.90 4.35
CA ALA A 232 -14.31 35.13 3.77
C ALA A 232 -15.75 34.96 3.25
N MET A 233 -16.09 33.80 2.67
CA MET A 233 -17.45 33.50 2.24
C MET A 233 -18.43 33.41 3.43
N PHE A 234 -18.01 32.82 4.56
CA PHE A 234 -18.83 32.78 5.79
C PHE A 234 -19.04 34.16 6.40
N VAL A 235 -18.02 35.02 6.35
CA VAL A 235 -18.11 36.40 6.91
C VAL A 235 -18.95 37.33 6.05
N LEU A 236 -18.97 37.13 4.73
CA LEU A 236 -19.67 38.00 3.77
C LEU A 236 -21.12 37.54 3.49
N VAL A 237 -21.47 36.28 3.74
CA VAL A 237 -22.79 35.69 3.39
C VAL A 237 -23.73 35.59 4.61
N ILE A 238 -23.26 35.82 5.86
CA ILE A 238 -24.13 35.89 7.04
C ILE A 238 -24.35 37.37 7.41
N PRO A 239 -25.41 38.01 6.91
CA PRO A 239 -25.78 39.33 7.40
C PRO A 239 -26.38 39.19 8.81
N SER A 240 -25.90 40.03 9.70
CA SER A 240 -26.44 40.29 11.04
C SER A 240 -27.92 40.68 11.02
#